data_81009496de4fd3955e5a573a4764f0f9
#
_entry.id   81009496de4fd3955e5a573a4764f0f9
#
_cell.length_a   1.000
_cell.length_b   1.000
_cell.length_c   1.000
_cell.angle_alpha   90.00
_cell.angle_beta   90.00
_cell.angle_gamma   90.00
#
_symmetry.space_group_name_H-M   'P 1'
#
loop_
_entity.id
_entity.type
_entity.pdbx_description
1 polymer ?
#
loop_
_entity_poly.entity_id
_entity_poly.type
_entity_poly.pdbx_seq_one_letter_code
_entity_poly.pdbx_strand_id
1 'polypeptide(L)' 'MPKSEFESSIEFVADINEQKDCLMSQDPTQDNPGALWFNIDLPKGHGFKAGDRVRVIVEKIG' A
#
# COMPACT_ATOMS: atom_id res chain seq x y z
N MET A 1 -5.30 -5.55 -21.25
CA MET A 1 -5.83 -4.74 -20.14
C MET A 1 -4.69 -4.04 -19.44
N PRO A 2 -4.81 -2.72 -19.15
CA PRO A 2 -3.76 -2.04 -18.40
C PRO A 2 -3.57 -2.68 -17.02
N LYS A 3 -2.34 -2.90 -16.68
CA LYS A 3 -1.96 -3.48 -15.42
C LYS A 3 -0.57 -2.98 -15.05
N SER A 4 -0.42 -2.55 -13.82
CA SER A 4 0.88 -2.17 -13.26
C SER A 4 1.10 -2.93 -11.97
N GLU A 5 2.33 -3.34 -11.74
CA GLU A 5 2.69 -3.91 -10.45
C GLU A 5 4.05 -3.43 -10.03
N PHE A 6 4.21 -3.25 -8.73
CA PHE A 6 5.47 -2.80 -8.16
C PHE A 6 5.58 -3.31 -6.72
N GLU A 7 6.79 -3.30 -6.22
CA GLU A 7 7.07 -3.69 -4.84
C GLU A 7 7.32 -2.45 -4.00
N SER A 8 6.85 -2.48 -2.77
CA SER A 8 7.01 -1.39 -1.85
C SER A 8 7.02 -1.91 -0.42
N SER A 9 7.28 -1.02 0.54
CA SER A 9 7.23 -1.36 1.96
C SER A 9 6.12 -0.55 2.61
N ILE A 10 5.40 -1.19 3.53
CA ILE A 10 4.41 -0.50 4.33
C ILE A 10 5.14 0.34 5.37
N GLU A 11 4.93 1.64 5.36
CA GLU A 11 5.53 2.54 6.34
C GLU A 11 4.64 2.75 7.54
N PHE A 12 3.34 2.85 7.32
CA PHE A 12 2.38 3.09 8.39
C PHE A 12 1.16 2.21 8.24
N VAL A 13 0.65 1.75 9.37
CA VAL A 13 -0.67 1.14 9.45
C VAL A 13 -1.47 2.02 10.39
N ALA A 14 -2.42 2.75 9.85
CA ALA A 14 -3.24 3.69 10.61
C ALA A 14 -4.60 3.10 10.91
N ASP A 15 -5.01 3.20 12.16
CA ASP A 15 -6.34 2.75 12.59
C ASP A 15 -7.38 3.78 12.15
N ILE A 16 -8.26 3.39 11.24
CA ILE A 16 -9.32 4.27 10.76
C ILE A 16 -10.57 4.12 11.63
N ASN A 17 -11.01 2.90 11.84
CA ASN A 17 -12.16 2.61 12.68
C ASN A 17 -12.08 1.16 13.16
N GLU A 18 -13.15 0.66 13.78
CA GLU A 18 -13.16 -0.69 14.34
C GLU A 18 -13.08 -1.79 13.29
N GLN A 19 -13.31 -1.45 12.02
CA GLN A 19 -13.46 -2.45 10.98
C GLN A 19 -12.31 -2.43 9.97
N LYS A 20 -11.56 -1.33 9.86
CA LYS A 20 -10.52 -1.24 8.85
C LYS A 20 -9.35 -0.37 9.26
N ASP A 21 -8.23 -0.64 8.61
CA ASP A 21 -6.99 0.11 8.73
C ASP A 21 -6.62 0.72 7.38
N CYS A 22 -5.81 1.75 7.41
CA CYS A 22 -5.23 2.34 6.21
C CYS A 22 -3.75 1.98 6.14
N LEU A 23 -3.34 1.37 5.04
CA LEU A 23 -1.94 1.08 4.78
C LEU A 23 -1.36 2.18 3.90
N MET A 24 -0.25 2.75 4.33
CA MET A 24 0.41 3.83 3.62
C MET A 24 1.85 3.46 3.32
N SER A 25 2.30 3.80 2.13
CA SER A 25 3.65 3.48 1.73
C SER A 25 4.20 4.50 0.75
N GLN A 26 5.52 4.66 0.81
CA GLN A 26 6.29 5.43 -0.14
C GLN A 26 7.56 4.64 -0.40
N ASP A 27 7.94 4.48 -1.66
CA ASP A 27 9.15 3.76 -1.98
C ASP A 27 10.36 4.65 -1.70
N PRO A 28 11.17 4.33 -0.69
CA PRO A 28 12.31 5.16 -0.32
C PRO A 28 13.45 5.11 -1.32
N THR A 29 13.41 4.20 -2.29
CA THR A 29 14.46 4.07 -3.30
C THR A 29 14.25 5.00 -4.48
N GLN A 30 13.11 5.68 -4.55
CA GLN A 30 12.80 6.61 -5.64
C GLN A 30 13.50 7.95 -5.42
N ASP A 31 14.10 8.47 -6.48
CA ASP A 31 14.68 9.81 -6.46
C ASP A 31 13.60 10.89 -6.28
N ASN A 32 12.40 10.60 -6.76
CA ASN A 32 11.25 11.45 -6.57
C ASN A 32 10.36 10.81 -5.51
N PRO A 33 10.40 11.28 -4.26
CA PRO A 33 9.69 10.61 -3.17
C PRO A 33 8.17 10.58 -3.31
N GLY A 34 7.59 11.33 -4.23
CA GLY A 34 6.17 11.28 -4.49
C GLY A 34 5.76 10.25 -5.54
N ALA A 35 6.72 9.59 -6.19
CA ALA A 35 6.44 8.80 -7.38
C ALA A 35 5.68 7.51 -7.10
N LEU A 36 6.00 6.83 -5.99
CA LEU A 36 5.35 5.58 -5.61
C LEU A 36 4.72 5.72 -4.24
N TRP A 37 3.65 6.44 -4.20
CA TRP A 37 2.89 6.64 -2.97
C TRP A 37 1.58 5.88 -3.08
N PHE A 38 1.26 5.04 -2.10
CA PHE A 38 -0.06 4.44 -2.05
C PHE A 38 -0.66 4.54 -0.65
N ASN A 39 -1.98 4.51 -0.65
CA ASN A 39 -2.78 4.67 0.55
C ASN A 39 -4.05 3.85 0.31
N ILE A 40 -4.17 2.71 0.96
CA ILE A 40 -5.30 1.80 0.77
C ILE A 40 -5.91 1.41 2.10
N ASP A 41 -7.24 1.33 2.11
CA ASP A 41 -8.00 0.85 3.25
C ASP A 41 -8.21 -0.65 3.13
N LEU A 42 -7.93 -1.38 4.19
CA LEU A 42 -8.16 -2.82 4.24
C LEU A 42 -8.94 -3.18 5.51
N PRO A 43 -9.78 -4.21 5.43
CA PRO A 43 -10.45 -4.72 6.63
C PRO A 43 -9.43 -5.17 7.69
N LYS A 44 -9.74 -4.95 8.96
CA LYS A 44 -8.90 -5.44 10.04
C LYS A 44 -8.78 -6.96 9.96
N GLY A 45 -7.66 -7.48 10.44
CA GLY A 45 -7.35 -8.89 10.30
C GLY A 45 -6.54 -9.21 9.04
N HIS A 46 -6.06 -8.17 8.36
CA HIS A 46 -5.27 -8.31 7.13
C HIS A 46 -3.90 -8.95 7.34
N GLY A 47 -3.37 -8.90 8.56
CA GLY A 47 -2.07 -9.49 8.86
C GLY A 47 -0.85 -8.68 8.45
N PHE A 48 -1.05 -7.49 7.90
CA PHE A 48 0.06 -6.61 7.51
C PHE A 48 0.46 -5.68 8.66
N LYS A 49 1.73 -5.31 8.66
CA LYS A 49 2.25 -4.38 9.67
C LYS A 49 3.34 -3.51 9.07
N ALA A 50 3.66 -2.43 9.74
CA ALA A 50 4.71 -1.52 9.32
C ALA A 50 6.03 -2.27 9.17
N GLY A 51 6.72 -2.03 8.07
CA GLY A 51 7.96 -2.71 7.75
C GLY A 51 7.82 -3.88 6.79
N ASP A 52 6.60 -4.37 6.55
CA ASP A 52 6.39 -5.47 5.63
C ASP A 52 6.62 -5.03 4.19
N ARG A 53 7.26 -5.91 3.41
CA ARG A 53 7.37 -5.72 1.96
C ARG A 53 6.13 -6.30 1.31
N VAL A 54 5.59 -5.56 0.35
CA VAL A 54 4.37 -5.98 -0.36
C VAL A 54 4.54 -5.77 -1.85
N ARG A 55 3.77 -6.52 -2.62
CA ARG A 55 3.60 -6.27 -4.06
C ARG A 55 2.25 -5.63 -4.26
N VAL A 56 2.25 -4.48 -4.94
CA VAL A 56 1.02 -3.76 -5.25
C VAL A 56 0.71 -3.99 -6.72
N ILE A 57 -0.53 -4.39 -7.00
CA ILE A 57 -0.99 -4.65 -8.36
C ILE A 57 -2.19 -3.77 -8.63
N VAL A 58 -2.13 -3.00 -9.71
CA VAL A 58 -3.24 -2.16 -10.15
C VAL A 58 -3.65 -2.66 -11.53
N GLU A 59 -4.91 -3.09 -11.66
CA GLU A 59 -5.42 -3.68 -12.88
C GLU A 59 -6.76 -3.06 -13.22
N LYS A 60 -6.94 -2.73 -14.48
CA LYS A 60 -8.21 -2.21 -14.95
C LYS A 60 -9.17 -3.36 -15.20
N ILE A 61 -10.33 -3.30 -14.60
CA ILE A 61 -11.34 -4.37 -14.71
C ILE A 61 -12.62 -3.93 -15.41
N GLY A 62 -12.63 -2.76 -15.99
CA GLY A 62 -13.84 -2.28 -16.66
C GLY A 62 -13.57 -1.50 -17.92
#